data_c058d9d2e281c96e5eb157c8a46f69c2
#
_entry.id   c058d9d2e281c96e5eb157c8a46f69c2
#
_cell.length_a   1.000
_cell.length_b   1.000
_cell.length_c   1.000
_cell.angle_alpha   90.00
_cell.angle_beta   90.00
_cell.angle_gamma   90.00
#
_symmetry.space_group_name_H-M   'P 1'
#
loop_
_entity.id
_entity.type
_entity.pdbx_description
1 polymer ?
#
loop_
_entity_poly.entity_id
_entity_poly.type
_entity_poly.pdbx_seq_one_letter_code
_entity_poly.pdbx_strand_id
1 'polypeptide(L)'
;MAHVVGYDSLNEASNGYIGVEDLNAPLGALQMGACPTPFQSMLLGDGVPQEVAVWKLGPKGARRSGVHQIDPAGRRAWLPGQDCIWKQHGVWEIGSNGEARLLRPDYFAVLDGQAVDFNRRYLRPFVNRFAGAIRSVEPEALIFVESVPPKALPEWGGEDAGKIVSAAHWYDGIVLTLKTFMPWLGVDVSTLRLVVGPWAVRRSFARQIRQLQQEAFQKMGGAPTLIGEFGIPFDLKEKYAYRSGD
;
A
#
# COMPACT_ATOMS: atom_id res chain seq x y z
N MET A 1 12.99 -0.77 29.02
CA MET A 1 11.95 -1.77 29.39
C MET A 1 12.47 -3.16 29.07
N ALA A 2 12.67 -4.04 30.05
CA ALA A 2 13.36 -5.33 29.88
C ALA A 2 12.68 -6.35 28.93
N HIS A 3 11.44 -6.08 28.46
CA HIS A 3 10.66 -6.99 27.62
C HIS A 3 10.39 -6.45 26.21
N VAL A 4 10.85 -5.25 25.88
CA VAL A 4 10.71 -4.63 24.57
C VAL A 4 12.04 -4.75 23.85
N VAL A 5 12.07 -5.43 22.71
CA VAL A 5 13.29 -5.59 21.89
C VAL A 5 13.49 -4.46 20.90
N GLY A 6 12.41 -3.76 20.55
CA GLY A 6 12.46 -2.68 19.57
C GLY A 6 11.07 -2.20 19.18
N TYR A 7 11.03 -1.33 18.18
CA TYR A 7 9.81 -0.61 17.77
C TYR A 7 9.64 -0.68 16.26
N ASP A 8 8.41 -0.91 15.84
CA ASP A 8 8.05 -0.82 14.44
C ASP A 8 7.88 0.64 14.03
N SER A 9 8.38 0.98 12.83
CA SER A 9 8.45 2.36 12.40
C SER A 9 7.13 2.87 11.83
N LEU A 10 6.47 2.08 11.01
CA LEU A 10 5.20 2.43 10.37
C LEU A 10 4.54 1.20 9.76
N ASN A 11 3.32 0.89 10.20
CA ASN A 11 2.54 -0.21 9.64
C ASN A 11 2.26 0.00 8.15
N GLU A 12 2.65 -0.97 7.32
CA GLU A 12 2.39 -1.04 5.87
C GLU A 12 2.60 0.29 5.12
N ALA A 13 3.78 0.90 5.30
CA ALA A 13 4.11 2.18 4.73
C ALA A 13 3.65 2.32 3.27
N SER A 14 2.63 3.16 3.04
CA SER A 14 2.05 3.40 1.72
C SER A 14 2.48 4.75 1.17
N ASN A 15 2.83 4.76 -0.12
CA ASN A 15 3.16 6.00 -0.82
C ASN A 15 1.94 6.90 -1.08
N GLY A 16 0.70 6.42 -0.83
CA GLY A 16 -0.49 7.20 -1.20
C GLY A 16 -0.45 7.62 -2.67
N TYR A 17 -0.52 8.92 -2.92
CA TYR A 17 -0.38 9.49 -4.27
C TYR A 17 1.08 9.81 -4.66
N ILE A 18 2.03 9.74 -3.73
CA ILE A 18 3.44 10.08 -4.01
C ILE A 18 3.99 9.15 -5.09
N GLY A 19 4.54 9.72 -6.17
CA GLY A 19 5.04 8.99 -7.31
C GLY A 19 3.99 8.62 -8.37
N VAL A 20 2.73 9.06 -8.21
CA VAL A 20 1.68 8.82 -9.22
C VAL A 20 1.88 9.77 -10.39
N GLU A 21 2.10 9.19 -11.58
CA GLU A 21 2.41 9.92 -12.81
C GLU A 21 1.18 10.57 -13.47
N ASP A 22 -0.01 10.00 -13.26
CA ASP A 22 -1.26 10.54 -13.81
C ASP A 22 -2.42 10.36 -12.81
N LEU A 23 -2.90 11.48 -12.28
CA LEU A 23 -4.02 11.50 -11.34
C LEU A 23 -5.36 11.12 -11.98
N ASN A 24 -5.47 11.04 -13.31
CA ASN A 24 -6.63 10.50 -14.01
C ASN A 24 -6.56 8.98 -14.21
N ALA A 25 -5.40 8.38 -14.00
CA ALA A 25 -5.24 6.94 -14.15
C ALA A 25 -5.70 6.20 -12.88
N PRO A 26 -6.26 4.99 -13.02
CA PRO A 26 -6.55 4.11 -11.89
C PRO A 26 -5.27 3.73 -11.13
N LEU A 27 -5.32 3.66 -9.80
CA LEU A 27 -4.18 3.29 -8.97
C LEU A 27 -4.01 1.77 -8.85
N GLY A 28 -2.75 1.32 -9.04
CA GLY A 28 -2.35 -0.06 -8.83
C GLY A 28 -2.85 -1.05 -9.89
N ALA A 29 -2.35 -2.28 -9.82
CA ALA A 29 -2.64 -3.34 -10.78
C ALA A 29 -3.87 -4.18 -10.41
N LEU A 30 -4.23 -4.22 -9.13
CA LEU A 30 -5.39 -4.97 -8.62
C LEU A 30 -6.51 -4.00 -8.28
N GLN A 31 -7.50 -3.92 -9.16
CA GLN A 31 -8.69 -3.12 -8.94
C GLN A 31 -9.89 -4.03 -8.73
N MET A 32 -10.70 -3.73 -7.71
CA MET A 32 -11.89 -4.51 -7.37
C MET A 32 -12.95 -3.60 -6.75
N GLY A 33 -14.19 -3.70 -7.21
CA GLY A 33 -15.28 -2.82 -6.82
C GLY A 33 -15.22 -1.44 -7.49
N ALA A 34 -15.81 -0.44 -6.88
CA ALA A 34 -15.76 0.95 -7.35
C ALA A 34 -14.39 1.55 -6.99
N CYS A 35 -13.58 1.85 -8.00
CA CYS A 35 -12.22 2.37 -7.84
C CYS A 35 -12.13 3.76 -8.47
N PRO A 36 -12.25 4.84 -7.69
CA PRO A 36 -12.04 6.19 -8.20
C PRO A 36 -10.57 6.40 -8.55
N THR A 37 -10.31 7.21 -9.56
CA THR A 37 -8.96 7.74 -9.80
C THR A 37 -8.57 8.72 -8.68
N PRO A 38 -7.27 9.04 -8.51
CA PRO A 38 -6.84 10.07 -7.56
C PRO A 38 -7.60 11.38 -7.72
N PHE A 39 -7.77 11.86 -8.95
CA PHE A 39 -8.52 13.08 -9.21
C PHE A 39 -10.00 12.96 -8.83
N GLN A 40 -10.66 11.86 -9.18
CA GLN A 40 -12.03 11.61 -8.73
C GLN A 40 -12.14 11.55 -7.20
N SER A 41 -11.15 10.99 -6.52
CA SER A 41 -11.11 10.96 -5.05
C SER A 41 -10.98 12.36 -4.43
N MET A 42 -10.21 13.25 -5.07
CA MET A 42 -10.12 14.65 -4.64
C MET A 42 -11.46 15.38 -4.79
N LEU A 43 -12.15 15.15 -5.90
CA LEU A 43 -13.47 15.72 -6.15
C LEU A 43 -14.53 15.21 -5.18
N LEU A 44 -14.56 13.90 -4.94
CA LEU A 44 -15.44 13.29 -3.91
C LEU A 44 -15.16 13.87 -2.53
N GLY A 45 -13.88 14.05 -2.18
CA GLY A 45 -13.47 14.69 -0.93
C GLY A 45 -13.85 16.18 -0.84
N ASP A 46 -14.09 16.84 -1.98
CA ASP A 46 -14.61 18.22 -2.02
C ASP A 46 -16.14 18.28 -2.16
N GLY A 47 -16.83 17.16 -2.05
CA GLY A 47 -18.29 17.08 -2.07
C GLY A 47 -18.90 16.99 -3.47
N VAL A 48 -18.09 16.78 -4.52
CA VAL A 48 -18.51 16.72 -5.92
C VAL A 48 -18.82 15.28 -6.33
N PRO A 49 -20.04 14.95 -6.75
CA PRO A 49 -20.41 13.61 -7.20
C PRO A 49 -19.57 13.13 -8.39
N GLN A 50 -19.26 11.83 -8.44
CA GLN A 50 -18.45 11.23 -9.49
C GLN A 50 -19.04 9.92 -10.02
N GLU A 51 -18.96 9.72 -11.32
CA GLU A 51 -19.16 8.42 -11.95
C GLU A 51 -17.85 7.65 -11.96
N VAL A 52 -17.78 6.57 -11.16
CA VAL A 52 -16.58 5.81 -10.89
C VAL A 52 -16.60 4.47 -11.57
N ALA A 53 -15.50 4.05 -12.18
CA ALA A 53 -15.39 2.74 -12.80
C ALA A 53 -15.50 1.62 -11.75
N VAL A 54 -16.29 0.60 -12.06
CA VAL A 54 -16.42 -0.63 -11.27
C VAL A 54 -15.60 -1.74 -11.92
N TRP A 55 -14.80 -2.40 -11.13
CA TRP A 55 -13.89 -3.44 -11.58
C TRP A 55 -14.23 -4.79 -10.95
N LYS A 56 -14.02 -5.85 -11.71
CA LYS A 56 -14.13 -7.24 -11.24
C LYS A 56 -12.83 -7.97 -11.53
N LEU A 57 -12.34 -8.72 -10.54
CA LEU A 57 -11.21 -9.61 -10.72
C LEU A 57 -11.67 -10.88 -11.45
N GLY A 58 -10.89 -11.28 -12.46
CA GLY A 58 -11.12 -12.50 -13.22
C GLY A 58 -9.81 -13.24 -13.47
N PRO A 59 -9.84 -14.40 -14.12
CA PRO A 59 -8.64 -15.23 -14.38
C PRO A 59 -7.54 -14.52 -15.18
N LYS A 60 -7.90 -13.50 -15.94
CA LYS A 60 -6.97 -12.67 -16.76
C LYS A 60 -6.62 -11.33 -16.10
N GLY A 61 -6.93 -11.15 -14.81
CA GLY A 61 -6.72 -9.90 -14.09
C GLY A 61 -7.98 -9.08 -13.90
N ALA A 62 -7.83 -7.83 -13.46
CA ALA A 62 -8.95 -6.92 -13.26
C ALA A 62 -9.53 -6.44 -14.61
N ARG A 63 -10.85 -6.39 -14.70
CA ARG A 63 -11.58 -5.86 -15.88
C ARG A 63 -12.66 -4.89 -15.45
N ARG A 64 -12.84 -3.81 -16.19
CA ARG A 64 -13.97 -2.90 -16.00
C ARG A 64 -15.26 -3.63 -16.26
N SER A 65 -16.23 -3.53 -15.32
CA SER A 65 -17.52 -4.24 -15.39
C SER A 65 -18.71 -3.30 -15.41
N GLY A 66 -18.48 -1.99 -15.23
CA GLY A 66 -19.54 -0.99 -15.23
C GLY A 66 -19.06 0.33 -14.64
N VAL A 67 -20.03 1.13 -14.25
CA VAL A 67 -19.84 2.40 -13.53
C VAL A 67 -20.76 2.45 -12.32
N HIS A 68 -20.37 3.22 -11.33
CA HIS A 68 -21.17 3.48 -10.14
C HIS A 68 -21.12 4.96 -9.79
N GLN A 69 -22.30 5.56 -9.60
CA GLN A 69 -22.40 6.94 -9.15
C GLN A 69 -22.12 7.00 -7.65
N ILE A 70 -21.10 7.76 -7.25
CA ILE A 70 -20.83 8.07 -5.85
C ILE A 70 -21.20 9.53 -5.62
N ASP A 71 -22.16 9.76 -4.73
CA ASP A 71 -22.61 11.10 -4.35
C ASP A 71 -22.33 11.32 -2.85
N PRO A 72 -21.39 12.19 -2.51
CA PRO A 72 -21.12 12.56 -1.12
C PRO A 72 -22.22 13.44 -0.49
N ALA A 73 -23.27 13.78 -1.23
CA ALA A 73 -24.37 14.64 -0.79
C ALA A 73 -23.87 15.99 -0.19
N GLY A 74 -22.89 16.61 -0.86
CA GLY A 74 -22.27 17.85 -0.45
C GLY A 74 -21.35 17.76 0.79
N ARG A 75 -21.17 16.56 1.38
CA ARG A 75 -20.23 16.37 2.49
C ARG A 75 -18.80 16.48 2.00
N ARG A 76 -18.02 17.30 2.68
CA ARG A 76 -16.61 17.54 2.36
C ARG A 76 -15.69 16.93 3.41
N ALA A 77 -14.51 16.51 3.00
CA ALA A 77 -13.43 16.07 3.89
C ALA A 77 -12.73 17.25 4.60
N TRP A 78 -12.96 18.47 4.13
CA TRP A 78 -12.33 19.69 4.63
C TRP A 78 -13.19 20.35 5.70
N LEU A 79 -12.56 20.95 6.68
CA LEU A 79 -13.26 21.71 7.72
C LEU A 79 -14.08 22.89 7.10
N PRO A 80 -15.16 23.32 7.75
CA PRO A 80 -15.92 24.49 7.32
C PRO A 80 -15.00 25.70 7.13
N GLY A 81 -15.15 26.39 5.98
CA GLY A 81 -14.33 27.54 5.63
C GLY A 81 -12.94 27.21 5.07
N GLN A 82 -12.54 25.93 5.04
CA GLN A 82 -11.29 25.50 4.39
C GLN A 82 -11.59 25.00 2.98
N ASP A 83 -10.71 25.36 2.03
CA ASP A 83 -10.75 24.81 0.69
C ASP A 83 -9.94 23.52 0.58
N CYS A 84 -10.19 22.71 -0.46
CA CYS A 84 -9.41 21.52 -0.76
C CYS A 84 -7.93 21.90 -0.93
N ILE A 85 -7.04 21.24 -0.19
CA ILE A 85 -5.59 21.54 -0.23
C ILE A 85 -5.01 21.38 -1.63
N TRP A 86 -5.49 20.40 -2.39
CA TRP A 86 -5.01 20.18 -3.76
C TRP A 86 -5.43 21.30 -4.71
N LYS A 87 -6.59 21.87 -4.49
CA LYS A 87 -7.09 23.04 -5.22
C LYS A 87 -6.27 24.29 -4.84
N GLN A 88 -5.97 24.50 -3.56
CA GLN A 88 -5.09 25.57 -3.11
C GLN A 88 -3.68 25.47 -3.73
N HIS A 89 -3.19 24.26 -3.98
CA HIS A 89 -1.91 24.00 -4.63
C HIS A 89 -1.98 24.04 -6.16
N GLY A 90 -3.13 24.38 -6.75
CA GLY A 90 -3.30 24.47 -8.19
C GLY A 90 -3.19 23.11 -8.90
N VAL A 91 -3.53 22.02 -8.23
CA VAL A 91 -3.59 20.68 -8.84
C VAL A 91 -4.80 20.57 -9.75
N TRP A 92 -5.92 21.16 -9.31
CA TRP A 92 -7.16 21.24 -10.05
C TRP A 92 -7.96 22.50 -9.70
N GLU A 93 -8.92 22.85 -10.53
CA GLU A 93 -9.79 24.01 -10.33
C GLU A 93 -11.24 23.71 -10.79
N ILE A 94 -12.16 24.61 -10.44
CA ILE A 94 -13.48 24.68 -11.09
C ILE A 94 -13.39 25.74 -12.19
N GLY A 95 -13.62 25.32 -13.43
CA GLY A 95 -13.65 26.21 -14.58
C GLY A 95 -14.85 27.13 -14.58
N SER A 96 -14.86 28.11 -15.48
CA SER A 96 -15.97 29.08 -15.65
C SER A 96 -17.31 28.42 -16.05
N ASN A 97 -17.26 27.22 -16.59
CA ASN A 97 -18.43 26.38 -16.92
C ASN A 97 -18.96 25.57 -15.74
N GLY A 98 -18.34 25.70 -14.54
CA GLY A 98 -18.69 24.92 -13.36
C GLY A 98 -18.12 23.51 -13.31
N GLU A 99 -17.34 23.09 -14.33
CA GLU A 99 -16.73 21.76 -14.37
C GLU A 99 -15.34 21.75 -13.73
N ALA A 100 -15.02 20.64 -13.06
CA ALA A 100 -13.71 20.43 -12.49
C ALA A 100 -12.67 20.11 -13.58
N ARG A 101 -11.53 20.77 -13.54
CA ARG A 101 -10.42 20.57 -14.48
C ARG A 101 -9.14 20.22 -13.74
N LEU A 102 -8.50 19.12 -14.09
CA LEU A 102 -7.18 18.75 -13.61
C LEU A 102 -6.12 19.58 -14.34
N LEU A 103 -5.31 20.34 -13.59
CA LEU A 103 -4.27 21.22 -14.12
C LEU A 103 -2.89 20.58 -14.11
N ARG A 104 -2.63 19.76 -13.10
CA ARG A 104 -1.32 19.11 -12.88
C ARG A 104 -1.50 17.62 -12.65
N PRO A 105 -1.64 16.82 -13.72
CA PRO A 105 -1.86 15.38 -13.61
C PRO A 105 -0.69 14.64 -12.93
N ASP A 106 0.52 15.14 -13.05
CA ASP A 106 1.77 14.58 -12.54
C ASP A 106 2.25 15.22 -11.22
N TYR A 107 1.38 15.96 -10.53
CA TYR A 107 1.73 16.75 -9.34
C TYR A 107 2.53 15.98 -8.29
N PHE A 108 2.26 14.69 -8.10
CA PHE A 108 2.95 13.85 -7.12
C PHE A 108 4.12 13.04 -7.70
N ALA A 109 4.29 13.04 -9.02
CA ALA A 109 5.34 12.26 -9.69
C ALA A 109 6.66 13.03 -9.79
N VAL A 110 6.59 14.37 -9.81
CA VAL A 110 7.76 15.23 -10.03
C VAL A 110 7.87 16.26 -8.92
N LEU A 111 9.06 16.41 -8.35
CA LEU A 111 9.40 17.46 -7.39
C LEU A 111 10.76 18.05 -7.76
N ASP A 112 10.81 19.39 -7.92
CA ASP A 112 12.01 20.13 -8.36
C ASP A 112 12.59 19.59 -9.69
N GLY A 113 11.72 19.20 -10.62
CA GLY A 113 12.10 18.67 -11.93
C GLY A 113 12.63 17.23 -11.92
N GLN A 114 12.59 16.54 -10.79
CA GLN A 114 13.03 15.15 -10.65
C GLN A 114 11.88 14.21 -10.34
N ALA A 115 11.93 12.99 -10.89
CA ALA A 115 10.98 11.93 -10.53
C ALA A 115 11.06 11.61 -9.03
N VAL A 116 9.90 11.44 -8.41
CA VAL A 116 9.80 11.19 -6.98
C VAL A 116 9.88 9.70 -6.71
N ASP A 117 10.87 9.30 -5.92
CA ASP A 117 10.98 7.99 -5.30
C ASP A 117 10.54 8.07 -3.83
N PHE A 118 9.42 7.42 -3.50
CA PHE A 118 8.87 7.41 -2.14
C PHE A 118 9.84 6.84 -1.13
N ASN A 119 10.48 5.71 -1.43
CA ASN A 119 11.38 5.04 -0.52
C ASN A 119 12.60 5.90 -0.19
N ARG A 120 13.22 6.48 -1.22
CA ARG A 120 14.42 7.29 -1.10
C ARG A 120 14.14 8.64 -0.44
N ARG A 121 13.04 9.31 -0.83
CA ARG A 121 12.79 10.70 -0.45
C ARG A 121 11.98 10.85 0.84
N TYR A 122 11.17 9.86 1.19
CA TYR A 122 10.26 9.96 2.32
C TYR A 122 10.43 8.83 3.34
N LEU A 123 10.34 7.56 2.94
CA LEU A 123 10.34 6.45 3.88
C LEU A 123 11.70 6.30 4.58
N ARG A 124 12.79 6.26 3.83
CA ARG A 124 14.16 6.13 4.39
C ARG A 124 14.51 7.28 5.35
N PRO A 125 14.33 8.57 5.03
CA PRO A 125 14.53 9.66 5.98
C PRO A 125 13.59 9.63 7.19
N PHE A 126 12.35 9.20 7.01
CA PHE A 126 11.40 9.01 8.10
C PHE A 126 11.91 7.95 9.09
N VAL A 127 12.29 6.77 8.60
CA VAL A 127 12.79 5.68 9.46
C VAL A 127 14.08 6.09 10.19
N ASN A 128 15.00 6.79 9.52
CA ASN A 128 16.21 7.32 10.17
C ASN A 128 15.89 8.29 11.30
N ARG A 129 14.96 9.22 11.09
CA ARG A 129 14.50 10.16 12.12
C ARG A 129 13.79 9.43 13.27
N PHE A 130 12.94 8.46 12.95
CA PHE A 130 12.26 7.62 13.94
C PHE A 130 13.27 6.85 14.80
N ALA A 131 14.27 6.21 14.17
CA ALA A 131 15.35 5.50 14.85
C ALA A 131 16.12 6.41 15.80
N GLY A 132 16.46 7.62 15.35
CA GLY A 132 17.14 8.62 16.18
C GLY A 132 16.31 9.03 17.41
N ALA A 133 15.01 9.28 17.21
CA ALA A 133 14.09 9.64 18.30
C ALA A 133 13.95 8.51 19.33
N ILE A 134 13.75 7.26 18.89
CA ILE A 134 13.65 6.11 19.80
C ILE A 134 14.95 5.92 20.57
N ARG A 135 16.09 5.95 19.89
CA ARG A 135 17.40 5.69 20.51
C ARG A 135 17.93 6.82 21.39
N SER A 136 17.33 7.98 21.32
CA SER A 136 17.61 9.02 22.33
C SER A 136 17.12 8.62 23.74
N VAL A 137 16.16 7.69 23.82
CA VAL A 137 15.59 7.16 25.07
C VAL A 137 16.06 5.73 25.33
N GLU A 138 16.12 4.89 24.29
CA GLU A 138 16.49 3.48 24.37
C GLU A 138 17.58 3.14 23.32
N PRO A 139 18.86 3.36 23.63
CA PRO A 139 19.97 3.30 22.66
C PRO A 139 20.14 1.96 21.94
N GLU A 140 19.73 0.85 22.58
CA GLU A 140 19.88 -0.49 22.05
C GLU A 140 18.65 -1.00 21.25
N ALA A 141 17.58 -0.20 21.13
CA ALA A 141 16.35 -0.60 20.48
C ALA A 141 16.59 -1.00 19.01
N LEU A 142 16.04 -2.16 18.63
CA LEU A 142 15.90 -2.55 17.24
C LEU A 142 14.80 -1.70 16.58
N ILE A 143 14.97 -1.38 15.31
CA ILE A 143 13.95 -0.68 14.53
C ILE A 143 13.46 -1.62 13.43
N PHE A 144 12.18 -1.91 13.45
CA PHE A 144 11.53 -2.75 12.47
C PHE A 144 11.01 -1.88 11.31
N VAL A 145 11.29 -2.33 10.10
CA VAL A 145 10.90 -1.63 8.86
C VAL A 145 10.05 -2.58 8.03
N GLU A 146 8.79 -2.24 7.89
CA GLU A 146 7.84 -3.08 7.17
C GLU A 146 7.96 -2.94 5.66
N SER A 147 7.58 -4.01 4.97
CA SER A 147 7.33 -4.03 3.54
C SER A 147 6.16 -4.93 3.23
N VAL A 148 5.37 -4.53 2.23
CA VAL A 148 4.23 -5.29 1.72
C VAL A 148 4.45 -5.57 0.25
N PRO A 149 4.66 -6.84 -0.15
CA PRO A 149 4.76 -7.18 -1.56
C PRO A 149 3.54 -6.69 -2.38
N PRO A 150 3.74 -6.22 -3.60
CA PRO A 150 4.98 -6.20 -4.40
C PRO A 150 5.87 -4.95 -4.21
N LYS A 151 5.66 -4.13 -3.19
CA LYS A 151 6.45 -2.92 -2.98
C LYS A 151 7.87 -3.28 -2.54
N ALA A 152 8.85 -2.64 -3.17
CA ALA A 152 10.25 -2.83 -2.84
C ALA A 152 10.62 -2.15 -1.50
N LEU A 153 11.57 -2.75 -0.79
CA LEU A 153 12.23 -2.11 0.36
C LEU A 153 13.08 -0.91 -0.08
N PRO A 154 13.27 0.08 0.81
CA PRO A 154 14.26 1.15 0.57
C PRO A 154 15.68 0.59 0.53
N GLU A 155 16.53 1.20 -0.29
CA GLU A 155 17.96 0.94 -0.29
C GLU A 155 18.61 1.63 0.90
N TRP A 156 19.31 0.86 1.74
CA TRP A 156 19.92 1.29 2.98
C TRP A 156 21.44 1.44 2.80
N GLY A 157 21.99 2.61 3.14
CA GLY A 157 23.41 2.90 3.02
C GLY A 157 24.14 2.87 4.37
N GLY A 158 25.46 3.03 4.35
CA GLY A 158 26.28 3.03 5.56
C GLY A 158 26.02 4.22 6.50
N GLU A 159 25.42 5.30 5.99
CA GLU A 159 25.02 6.48 6.74
C GLU A 159 23.66 6.36 7.44
N ASP A 160 22.90 5.32 7.12
CA ASP A 160 21.59 5.08 7.70
C ASP A 160 21.67 4.43 9.08
N ALA A 161 20.55 4.47 9.80
CA ALA A 161 20.46 3.88 11.12
C ALA A 161 20.80 2.39 11.10
N GLY A 162 21.76 1.96 11.91
CA GLY A 162 22.06 0.53 12.13
C GLY A 162 20.97 -0.16 12.96
N LYS A 163 21.16 -1.43 13.32
CA LYS A 163 20.25 -2.23 14.16
C LYS A 163 18.81 -2.21 13.65
N ILE A 164 18.64 -2.38 12.34
CA ILE A 164 17.33 -2.49 11.69
C ILE A 164 17.01 -3.95 11.40
N VAL A 165 15.71 -4.25 11.35
CA VAL A 165 15.14 -5.55 11.00
C VAL A 165 14.09 -5.32 9.94
N SER A 166 14.12 -6.06 8.83
CA SER A 166 13.00 -6.08 7.88
C SER A 166 11.84 -6.86 8.49
N ALA A 167 10.71 -6.20 8.71
CA ALA A 167 9.49 -6.80 9.26
C ALA A 167 8.43 -6.96 8.15
N ALA A 168 8.76 -7.76 7.14
CA ALA A 168 7.89 -7.94 5.97
C ALA A 168 6.58 -8.65 6.35
N HIS A 169 5.47 -8.25 5.71
CA HIS A 169 4.18 -8.92 5.81
C HIS A 169 4.02 -9.93 4.68
N TRP A 170 3.44 -11.07 4.99
CA TRP A 170 3.14 -12.09 3.98
C TRP A 170 1.83 -12.81 4.26
N TYR A 171 0.97 -12.86 3.24
CA TYR A 171 -0.31 -13.55 3.29
C TYR A 171 -0.52 -14.39 2.03
N ASP A 172 -1.28 -15.49 2.15
CA ASP A 172 -1.82 -16.18 0.99
C ASP A 172 -2.85 -15.28 0.29
N GLY A 173 -2.50 -14.77 -0.89
CA GLY A 173 -3.33 -13.83 -1.64
C GLY A 173 -4.71 -14.38 -2.02
N ILE A 174 -4.86 -15.71 -2.23
CA ILE A 174 -6.16 -16.33 -2.49
C ILE A 174 -7.02 -16.30 -1.23
N VAL A 175 -6.46 -16.70 -0.09
CA VAL A 175 -7.16 -16.68 1.20
C VAL A 175 -7.59 -15.26 1.56
N LEU A 176 -6.69 -14.29 1.38
CA LEU A 176 -6.97 -12.90 1.73
C LEU A 176 -8.07 -12.29 0.84
N THR A 177 -8.06 -12.60 -0.47
CA THR A 177 -8.99 -12.00 -1.45
C THR A 177 -10.32 -12.72 -1.53
N LEU A 178 -10.30 -14.06 -1.58
CA LEU A 178 -11.50 -14.88 -1.79
C LEU A 178 -12.07 -15.44 -0.47
N LYS A 179 -11.38 -15.25 0.65
CA LYS A 179 -11.75 -15.78 1.96
C LYS A 179 -12.01 -17.30 1.95
N THR A 180 -11.24 -18.01 1.13
CA THR A 180 -11.35 -19.46 0.94
C THR A 180 -9.96 -20.05 0.78
N PHE A 181 -9.65 -21.08 1.58
CA PHE A 181 -8.41 -21.82 1.45
C PHE A 181 -8.51 -22.87 0.33
N MET A 182 -7.60 -22.80 -0.62
CA MET A 182 -7.49 -23.74 -1.74
C MET A 182 -6.06 -24.28 -1.80
N PRO A 183 -5.79 -25.52 -1.33
CA PRO A 183 -4.43 -26.05 -1.27
C PRO A 183 -3.78 -26.27 -2.65
N TRP A 184 -4.58 -26.26 -3.71
CA TRP A 184 -4.16 -26.47 -5.10
C TRP A 184 -4.11 -25.19 -5.94
N LEU A 185 -4.53 -24.05 -5.39
CA LEU A 185 -4.52 -22.74 -6.07
C LEU A 185 -3.90 -21.70 -5.16
N GLY A 186 -2.91 -21.00 -5.66
CA GLY A 186 -2.25 -19.89 -5.00
C GLY A 186 -2.01 -18.74 -5.95
N VAL A 187 -1.55 -17.61 -5.42
CA VAL A 187 -1.05 -16.50 -6.21
C VAL A 187 0.37 -16.15 -5.76
N ASP A 188 1.22 -15.89 -6.72
CA ASP A 188 2.51 -15.27 -6.44
C ASP A 188 2.28 -13.76 -6.33
N VAL A 189 2.31 -13.23 -5.11
CA VAL A 189 1.96 -11.81 -4.84
C VAL A 189 2.98 -10.82 -5.42
N SER A 190 4.21 -11.28 -5.70
CA SER A 190 5.23 -10.43 -6.33
C SER A 190 5.03 -10.24 -7.83
N THR A 191 4.46 -11.26 -8.50
CA THR A 191 4.24 -11.28 -9.95
C THR A 191 2.77 -11.21 -10.34
N LEU A 192 1.86 -11.34 -9.38
CA LEU A 192 0.39 -11.44 -9.53
C LEU A 192 -0.04 -12.60 -10.45
N ARG A 193 0.78 -13.68 -10.52
CA ARG A 193 0.50 -14.86 -11.35
C ARG A 193 -0.15 -15.95 -10.52
N LEU A 194 -1.14 -16.61 -11.10
CA LEU A 194 -1.77 -17.80 -10.53
C LEU A 194 -0.79 -18.97 -10.55
N VAL A 195 -0.81 -19.74 -9.48
CA VAL A 195 -0.01 -20.98 -9.31
C VAL A 195 -0.99 -22.11 -9.05
N VAL A 196 -0.92 -23.16 -9.87
CA VAL A 196 -1.84 -24.30 -9.83
C VAL A 196 -1.10 -25.59 -9.45
N GLY A 197 -1.68 -26.37 -8.54
CA GLY A 197 -1.18 -27.64 -8.03
C GLY A 197 -0.54 -27.53 -6.63
N PRO A 198 -0.79 -28.48 -5.73
CA PRO A 198 -0.42 -28.36 -4.31
C PRO A 198 1.09 -28.22 -4.09
N TRP A 199 1.90 -28.95 -4.86
CA TRP A 199 3.36 -28.83 -4.82
C TRP A 199 3.87 -27.50 -5.33
N ALA A 200 3.27 -27.01 -6.45
CA ALA A 200 3.64 -25.72 -7.02
C ALA A 200 3.27 -24.57 -6.08
N VAL A 201 2.12 -24.62 -5.43
CA VAL A 201 1.68 -23.64 -4.43
C VAL A 201 2.65 -23.59 -3.25
N ARG A 202 2.97 -24.71 -2.63
CA ARG A 202 3.93 -24.79 -1.51
C ARG A 202 5.31 -24.24 -1.92
N ARG A 203 5.79 -24.62 -3.10
CA ARG A 203 7.08 -24.15 -3.63
C ARG A 203 7.05 -22.64 -3.91
N SER A 204 5.94 -22.12 -4.40
CA SER A 204 5.75 -20.67 -4.62
C SER A 204 5.80 -19.92 -3.30
N PHE A 205 5.07 -20.34 -2.27
CA PHE A 205 5.08 -19.70 -0.96
C PHE A 205 6.49 -19.68 -0.34
N ALA A 206 7.17 -20.82 -0.35
CA ALA A 206 8.54 -20.89 0.14
C ALA A 206 9.50 -20.00 -0.65
N ARG A 207 9.27 -19.81 -1.96
CA ARG A 207 10.06 -18.88 -2.78
C ARG A 207 9.76 -17.43 -2.40
N GLN A 208 8.50 -17.05 -2.25
CA GLN A 208 8.08 -15.70 -1.88
C GLN A 208 8.71 -15.28 -0.54
N ILE A 209 8.64 -16.15 0.48
CA ILE A 209 9.25 -15.87 1.79
C ILE A 209 10.78 -15.72 1.68
N ARG A 210 11.44 -16.59 0.88
CA ARG A 210 12.89 -16.43 0.62
C ARG A 210 13.22 -15.14 -0.13
N GLN A 211 12.36 -14.68 -1.04
CA GLN A 211 12.56 -13.41 -1.72
C GLN A 211 12.53 -12.22 -0.76
N LEU A 212 11.62 -12.21 0.22
CA LEU A 212 11.59 -11.18 1.26
C LEU A 212 12.92 -11.12 2.04
N GLN A 213 13.43 -12.28 2.44
CA GLN A 213 14.72 -12.38 3.12
C GLN A 213 15.88 -11.91 2.23
N GLN A 214 15.91 -12.33 0.97
CA GLN A 214 16.96 -11.93 0.02
C GLN A 214 16.94 -10.44 -0.26
N GLU A 215 15.76 -9.87 -0.43
CA GLU A 215 15.59 -8.44 -0.67
C GLU A 215 16.06 -7.60 0.53
N ALA A 216 15.69 -8.00 1.75
CA ALA A 216 16.16 -7.34 2.96
C ALA A 216 17.69 -7.41 3.08
N PHE A 217 18.27 -8.58 2.85
CA PHE A 217 19.72 -8.75 2.88
C PHE A 217 20.45 -7.87 1.86
N GLN A 218 19.93 -7.81 0.63
CA GLN A 218 20.56 -7.05 -0.47
C GLN A 218 20.37 -5.55 -0.33
N LYS A 219 19.17 -5.10 0.04
CA LYS A 219 18.82 -3.67 0.05
C LYS A 219 19.04 -2.98 1.40
N MET A 220 19.00 -3.74 2.49
CA MET A 220 19.07 -3.16 3.84
C MET A 220 20.37 -3.52 4.57
N GLY A 221 21.49 -3.59 3.84
CA GLY A 221 22.82 -3.77 4.45
C GLY A 221 22.98 -5.08 5.24
N GLY A 222 22.35 -6.18 4.78
CA GLY A 222 22.41 -7.46 5.48
C GLY A 222 21.40 -7.60 6.63
N ALA A 223 20.39 -6.73 6.73
CA ALA A 223 19.42 -6.78 7.80
C ALA A 223 18.72 -8.15 7.90
N PRO A 224 18.51 -8.67 9.13
CA PRO A 224 17.70 -9.85 9.33
C PRO A 224 16.24 -9.59 8.96
N THR A 225 15.49 -10.67 8.65
CA THR A 225 14.08 -10.59 8.29
C THR A 225 13.23 -11.30 9.32
N LEU A 226 12.21 -10.61 9.79
CA LEU A 226 11.09 -11.12 10.55
C LEU A 226 9.84 -11.08 9.65
N ILE A 227 8.97 -12.07 9.72
CA ILE A 227 7.61 -11.92 9.17
C ILE A 227 6.78 -11.24 10.24
N GLY A 228 6.55 -9.93 10.05
CA GLY A 228 5.85 -9.08 11.02
C GLY A 228 4.37 -9.40 11.11
N GLU A 229 3.77 -9.71 9.95
CA GLU A 229 2.37 -10.14 9.88
C GLU A 229 2.18 -11.35 8.97
N PHE A 230 1.36 -12.28 9.41
CA PHE A 230 0.85 -13.40 8.64
C PHE A 230 -0.46 -13.89 9.25
N GLY A 231 -1.28 -14.59 8.48
CA GLY A 231 -2.52 -15.11 9.05
C GLY A 231 -3.60 -15.40 8.02
N ILE A 232 -4.81 -15.58 8.56
CA ILE A 232 -6.03 -15.82 7.78
C ILE A 232 -7.16 -14.91 8.29
N PRO A 233 -8.07 -14.48 7.42
CA PRO A 233 -9.25 -13.72 7.85
C PRO A 233 -10.16 -14.56 8.78
N PHE A 234 -10.64 -14.00 9.87
CA PHE A 234 -11.59 -14.67 10.77
C PHE A 234 -12.96 -14.95 10.11
N ASP A 235 -13.29 -14.22 9.04
CA ASP A 235 -14.54 -14.38 8.30
C ASP A 235 -14.46 -15.39 7.14
N LEU A 236 -13.47 -16.28 7.16
CA LEU A 236 -13.39 -17.44 6.26
C LEU A 236 -14.67 -18.27 6.27
N LYS A 237 -14.99 -18.90 5.14
CA LYS A 237 -16.14 -19.80 4.99
C LYS A 237 -17.42 -19.19 5.55
N GLU A 238 -17.76 -17.98 5.07
CA GLU A 238 -18.98 -17.27 5.48
C GLU A 238 -19.07 -17.05 7.01
N LYS A 239 -17.96 -16.68 7.63
CA LYS A 239 -17.87 -16.42 9.07
C LYS A 239 -18.08 -17.66 9.95
N TYR A 240 -17.57 -18.82 9.51
CA TYR A 240 -17.72 -20.07 10.25
C TYR A 240 -17.22 -19.94 11.70
N ALA A 241 -16.03 -19.39 11.92
CA ALA A 241 -15.46 -19.21 13.25
C ALA A 241 -16.34 -18.37 14.21
N TYR A 242 -17.06 -17.36 13.69
CA TYR A 242 -17.99 -16.58 14.49
C TYR A 242 -19.28 -17.35 14.88
N ARG A 243 -19.59 -18.44 14.19
CA ARG A 243 -20.79 -19.25 14.44
C ARG A 243 -20.49 -20.49 15.25
N SER A 244 -19.33 -21.09 15.05
CA SER A 244 -18.91 -22.33 15.73
C SER A 244 -18.21 -22.09 17.07
N GLY A 245 -17.61 -20.91 17.24
CA GLY A 245 -16.79 -20.60 18.40
C GLY A 245 -15.40 -21.27 18.37
N ASP A 246 -14.99 -21.83 17.21
CA ASP A 246 -13.69 -22.46 16.98
C ASP A 246 -12.74 -21.47 16.28
#